data_1a1d9f2aad55f9b5730e37df75fc898b
#
_entry.id   1a1d9f2aad55f9b5730e37df75fc898b
#
_cell.length_a   1.000
_cell.length_b   1.000
_cell.length_c   1.000
_cell.angle_alpha   90.00
_cell.angle_beta   90.00
_cell.angle_gamma   90.00
#
_symmetry.space_group_name_H-M   'P 1'
#
loop_
_entity.id
_entity.type
_entity.pdbx_description
1 polymer ?
#
loop_
_entity_poly.entity_id
_entity_poly.type
_entity_poly.pdbx_seq_one_letter_code
_entity_poly.pdbx_strand_id
1 'polypeptide(L)'
;EKKVKFTKAEVEKQMKDHPGDLIELSVTFDDLEYGTYTCNEGGMIKYFKLLNITSNSSNATIDQEKETVTFDIGPTGTTAKAQLTGGAKFMNQMIQGSVKLIKKDSKGKSLRDIEFVITLSDGAEVAKAKTDSAGEVTFDGLLPDTYTITETKTAVGKNLLKEQIIVTLPMTMSQAEVDKQNVDTSKAIKQGNDYYF
;
A
#
# COMPACT_ATOMS: atom_id res chain seq x y z
N GLU A 1 -18.29 -20.90 8.07
CA GLU A 1 -17.32 -19.91 7.61
C GLU A 1 -15.90 -20.44 7.83
N LYS A 2 -15.06 -20.43 6.78
CA LYS A 2 -13.64 -20.77 6.86
C LYS A 2 -12.84 -19.50 6.59
N LYS A 3 -11.80 -19.23 7.40
CA LYS A 3 -10.92 -18.05 7.25
C LYS A 3 -9.47 -18.45 7.24
N VAL A 4 -8.67 -17.82 6.37
CA VAL A 4 -7.21 -17.88 6.40
C VAL A 4 -6.67 -16.45 6.48
N LYS A 5 -5.62 -16.27 7.27
CA LYS A 5 -4.96 -14.99 7.43
C LYS A 5 -3.49 -15.13 7.03
N PHE A 6 -3.08 -14.35 6.05
CA PHE A 6 -1.66 -14.18 5.73
C PHE A 6 -1.02 -13.19 6.71
N THR A 7 0.12 -13.55 7.24
CA THR A 7 0.85 -12.69 8.16
C THR A 7 1.69 -11.65 7.41
N LYS A 8 2.03 -10.54 8.09
CA LYS A 8 2.94 -9.53 7.55
C LYS A 8 4.26 -10.17 7.07
N ALA A 9 4.82 -11.10 7.85
CA ALA A 9 6.06 -11.77 7.52
C ALA A 9 5.98 -12.62 6.23
N GLU A 10 4.86 -13.30 5.98
CA GLU A 10 4.64 -14.05 4.73
C GLU A 10 4.57 -13.13 3.53
N VAL A 11 3.87 -11.99 3.66
CA VAL A 11 3.80 -10.99 2.60
C VAL A 11 5.18 -10.37 2.33
N GLU A 12 5.89 -9.94 3.37
CA GLU A 12 7.23 -9.36 3.25
C GLU A 12 8.26 -10.32 2.65
N LYS A 13 8.14 -11.60 2.99
CA LYS A 13 9.00 -12.64 2.40
C LYS A 13 8.76 -12.75 0.90
N GLN A 14 7.51 -12.80 0.46
CA GLN A 14 7.17 -12.85 -0.96
C GLN A 14 7.69 -11.60 -1.71
N MET A 15 7.55 -10.43 -1.12
CA MET A 15 8.06 -9.18 -1.69
C MET A 15 9.58 -9.20 -1.84
N LYS A 16 10.30 -9.75 -0.87
CA LYS A 16 11.76 -9.85 -0.90
C LYS A 16 12.24 -10.88 -1.92
N ASP A 17 11.54 -12.00 -2.02
CA ASP A 17 11.86 -13.09 -2.94
C ASP A 17 11.53 -12.74 -4.40
N HIS A 18 10.57 -11.82 -4.62
CA HIS A 18 10.07 -11.39 -5.93
C HIS A 18 10.01 -9.85 -6.04
N PRO A 19 11.15 -9.13 -5.98
CA PRO A 19 11.17 -7.68 -6.01
C PRO A 19 10.65 -7.16 -7.37
N GLY A 20 9.57 -6.37 -7.31
CA GLY A 20 8.94 -5.77 -8.49
C GLY A 20 7.88 -6.63 -9.18
N ASP A 21 7.67 -7.88 -8.74
CA ASP A 21 6.64 -8.77 -9.25
C ASP A 21 5.33 -8.62 -8.45
N LEU A 22 4.24 -9.11 -9.04
CA LEU A 22 2.98 -9.26 -8.33
C LEU A 22 3.12 -10.39 -7.29
N ILE A 23 2.76 -10.08 -6.05
CA ILE A 23 2.72 -11.07 -4.98
C ILE A 23 1.45 -11.90 -5.14
N GLU A 24 1.60 -13.22 -5.23
CA GLU A 24 0.49 -14.16 -5.22
C GLU A 24 0.49 -14.94 -3.91
N LEU A 25 -0.57 -14.79 -3.14
CA LEU A 25 -0.85 -15.60 -1.96
C LEU A 25 -2.09 -16.44 -2.26
N SER A 26 -1.98 -17.74 -2.10
CA SER A 26 -3.08 -18.66 -2.40
C SER A 26 -3.48 -19.46 -1.17
N VAL A 27 -4.75 -19.77 -1.09
CA VAL A 27 -5.32 -20.68 -0.10
C VAL A 27 -6.33 -21.58 -0.77
N THR A 28 -6.32 -22.85 -0.39
CA THR A 28 -7.30 -23.83 -0.82
C THR A 28 -8.15 -24.26 0.36
N PHE A 29 -9.45 -24.29 0.16
CA PHE A 29 -10.40 -24.87 1.10
C PHE A 29 -10.93 -26.17 0.49
N ASP A 30 -10.52 -27.29 1.08
CA ASP A 30 -10.95 -28.62 0.64
C ASP A 30 -12.19 -29.08 1.41
N ASP A 31 -12.81 -30.16 0.94
CA ASP A 31 -13.96 -30.82 1.54
C ASP A 31 -15.17 -29.89 1.73
N LEU A 32 -15.45 -29.08 0.70
CA LEU A 32 -16.63 -28.25 0.65
C LEU A 32 -17.83 -29.07 0.18
N GLU A 33 -18.93 -28.97 0.90
CA GLU A 33 -20.23 -29.57 0.48
C GLU A 33 -20.78 -28.83 -0.74
N TYR A 34 -21.76 -29.45 -1.42
CA TYR A 34 -22.45 -28.76 -2.50
C TYR A 34 -23.23 -27.55 -1.96
N GLY A 35 -23.08 -26.41 -2.60
CA GLY A 35 -23.74 -25.19 -2.15
C GLY A 35 -23.15 -23.92 -2.77
N THR A 36 -23.74 -22.81 -2.39
CA THR A 36 -23.31 -21.47 -2.79
C THR A 36 -22.25 -20.95 -1.83
N TYR A 37 -21.13 -20.49 -2.36
CA TYR A 37 -20.01 -19.95 -1.60
C TYR A 37 -19.74 -18.52 -2.00
N THR A 38 -19.47 -17.70 -1.01
CA THR A 38 -19.00 -16.32 -1.20
C THR A 38 -17.59 -16.20 -0.65
N CYS A 39 -16.67 -15.78 -1.52
CA CYS A 39 -15.32 -15.40 -1.14
C CYS A 39 -15.24 -13.87 -1.05
N ASN A 40 -14.59 -13.39 -0.03
CA ASN A 40 -14.21 -12.00 0.11
C ASN A 40 -12.80 -11.89 0.68
N GLU A 41 -12.15 -10.80 0.36
CA GLU A 41 -10.92 -10.41 1.01
C GLU A 41 -11.30 -9.62 2.28
N GLY A 42 -11.42 -10.35 3.40
CA GLY A 42 -11.82 -9.76 4.68
C GLY A 42 -10.66 -9.15 5.44
N GLY A 43 -10.93 -8.04 6.13
CA GLY A 43 -9.94 -7.38 6.98
C GLY A 43 -8.90 -6.68 6.14
N MET A 44 -9.22 -5.48 5.80
CA MET A 44 -8.45 -4.57 4.99
C MET A 44 -6.96 -4.69 5.20
N ILE A 45 -6.28 -4.94 4.13
CA ILE A 45 -4.84 -4.79 4.07
C ILE A 45 -4.58 -3.28 4.05
N LYS A 46 -4.29 -2.71 5.21
CA LYS A 46 -4.17 -1.26 5.51
C LYS A 46 -3.33 -0.46 4.48
N TYR A 47 -2.54 -1.15 3.65
CA TYR A 47 -1.56 -0.54 2.75
C TYR A 47 -1.68 -1.03 1.30
N PHE A 48 -2.80 -1.65 0.96
CA PHE A 48 -3.05 -2.15 -0.40
C PHE A 48 -4.35 -1.59 -0.93
N LYS A 49 -4.37 -1.37 -2.23
CA LYS A 49 -5.56 -1.00 -2.99
C LYS A 49 -5.96 -2.21 -3.84
N LEU A 50 -7.20 -2.64 -3.70
CA LEU A 50 -7.77 -3.62 -4.61
C LEU A 50 -7.84 -3.04 -6.02
N LEU A 51 -7.23 -3.73 -6.99
CA LEU A 51 -7.24 -3.34 -8.39
C LEU A 51 -8.35 -4.03 -9.16
N ASN A 52 -8.52 -5.32 -8.94
CA ASN A 52 -9.45 -6.14 -9.70
C ASN A 52 -9.77 -7.43 -8.97
N ILE A 53 -10.94 -7.98 -9.28
CA ILE A 53 -11.39 -9.29 -8.84
C ILE A 53 -11.70 -10.13 -10.07
N THR A 54 -11.21 -11.35 -10.11
CA THR A 54 -11.52 -12.33 -11.14
C THR A 54 -11.92 -13.67 -10.53
N SER A 55 -12.58 -14.50 -11.32
CA SER A 55 -12.92 -15.87 -10.94
C SER A 55 -12.67 -16.82 -12.09
N ASN A 56 -12.26 -18.03 -11.78
CA ASN A 56 -12.18 -19.16 -12.69
C ASN A 56 -13.42 -20.04 -12.66
N SER A 57 -14.41 -19.71 -11.85
CA SER A 57 -15.68 -20.41 -11.77
C SER A 57 -16.61 -19.94 -12.89
N SER A 58 -17.16 -20.88 -13.67
CA SER A 58 -18.01 -20.55 -14.83
C SER A 58 -19.36 -19.93 -14.45
N ASN A 59 -19.80 -20.11 -13.21
CA ASN A 59 -21.05 -19.60 -12.64
C ASN A 59 -20.81 -18.49 -11.61
N ALA A 60 -19.62 -17.86 -11.60
CA ALA A 60 -19.31 -16.82 -10.64
C ALA A 60 -20.04 -15.51 -10.92
N THR A 61 -20.52 -14.90 -9.85
CA THR A 61 -20.95 -13.50 -9.84
C THR A 61 -19.94 -12.67 -9.03
N ILE A 62 -19.42 -11.62 -9.64
CA ILE A 62 -18.44 -10.72 -9.02
C ILE A 62 -19.14 -9.40 -8.71
N ASP A 63 -19.07 -9.00 -7.45
CA ASP A 63 -19.50 -7.70 -6.95
C ASP A 63 -18.24 -6.90 -6.55
N GLN A 64 -17.82 -5.97 -7.42
CA GLN A 64 -16.63 -5.15 -7.20
C GLN A 64 -16.79 -4.15 -6.06
N GLU A 65 -18.01 -3.67 -5.80
CA GLU A 65 -18.28 -2.71 -4.73
C GLU A 65 -18.22 -3.35 -3.34
N LYS A 66 -18.71 -4.60 -3.25
CA LYS A 66 -18.67 -5.39 -2.01
C LYS A 66 -17.39 -6.22 -1.88
N GLU A 67 -16.56 -6.19 -2.90
CA GLU A 67 -15.32 -6.98 -2.96
C GLU A 67 -15.57 -8.48 -2.73
N THR A 68 -16.59 -9.02 -3.42
CA THR A 68 -17.01 -10.41 -3.26
C THR A 68 -17.10 -11.17 -4.58
N VAL A 69 -16.86 -12.47 -4.50
CA VAL A 69 -17.12 -13.43 -5.57
C VAL A 69 -18.02 -14.52 -5.02
N THR A 70 -19.17 -14.71 -5.63
CA THR A 70 -20.12 -15.78 -5.28
C THR A 70 -20.18 -16.80 -6.41
N PHE A 71 -20.09 -18.08 -6.10
CA PHE A 71 -20.17 -19.18 -7.04
C PHE A 71 -20.79 -20.41 -6.38
N ASP A 72 -21.30 -21.34 -7.19
CA ASP A 72 -21.85 -22.59 -6.71
C ASP A 72 -20.87 -23.74 -6.91
N ILE A 73 -20.78 -24.62 -5.93
CA ILE A 73 -20.14 -25.95 -6.02
C ILE A 73 -21.23 -26.98 -6.04
N GLY A 74 -21.19 -27.87 -7.05
CA GLY A 74 -22.16 -28.92 -7.21
C GLY A 74 -22.64 -29.10 -8.66
N PRO A 75 -23.73 -29.84 -8.89
CA PRO A 75 -24.30 -30.02 -10.21
C PRO A 75 -24.74 -28.69 -10.81
N THR A 76 -24.30 -28.40 -12.03
CA THR A 76 -24.74 -27.21 -12.78
C THR A 76 -25.82 -27.61 -13.79
N GLY A 77 -27.04 -27.13 -13.60
CA GLY A 77 -28.15 -27.33 -14.53
C GLY A 77 -28.61 -28.79 -14.68
N THR A 78 -29.28 -29.07 -15.80
CA THR A 78 -29.84 -30.40 -16.12
C THR A 78 -28.83 -31.41 -16.68
N THR A 79 -27.61 -30.99 -16.96
CA THR A 79 -26.51 -31.86 -17.44
C THR A 79 -25.57 -32.17 -16.27
N ALA A 80 -25.33 -33.46 -16.06
CA ALA A 80 -24.62 -34.04 -14.92
C ALA A 80 -23.11 -33.69 -14.80
N LYS A 81 -22.68 -32.50 -15.21
CA LYS A 81 -21.33 -31.99 -14.93
C LYS A 81 -21.39 -31.17 -13.65
N ALA A 82 -20.85 -31.73 -12.58
CA ALA A 82 -20.65 -30.99 -11.34
C ALA A 82 -19.48 -30.00 -11.50
N GLN A 83 -19.67 -28.75 -11.08
CA GLN A 83 -18.57 -27.87 -10.79
C GLN A 83 -18.01 -28.26 -9.43
N LEU A 84 -16.84 -28.92 -9.43
CA LEU A 84 -16.23 -29.43 -8.21
C LEU A 84 -15.23 -28.44 -7.59
N THR A 85 -14.85 -27.43 -8.35
CA THR A 85 -13.89 -26.40 -7.91
C THR A 85 -14.42 -25.02 -8.27
N GLY A 86 -14.16 -24.07 -7.43
CA GLY A 86 -14.42 -22.68 -7.66
C GLY A 86 -13.29 -21.83 -7.07
N GLY A 87 -13.17 -20.59 -7.48
CA GLY A 87 -12.14 -19.73 -6.95
C GLY A 87 -12.33 -18.27 -7.26
N ALA A 88 -11.69 -17.46 -6.46
CA ALA A 88 -11.62 -16.03 -6.62
C ALA A 88 -10.14 -15.60 -6.58
N LYS A 89 -9.79 -14.62 -7.39
CA LYS A 89 -8.48 -13.95 -7.35
C LYS A 89 -8.72 -12.47 -7.11
N PHE A 90 -8.20 -12.00 -5.99
CA PHE A 90 -8.16 -10.59 -5.62
C PHE A 90 -6.78 -10.04 -5.96
N MET A 91 -6.74 -9.02 -6.79
CA MET A 91 -5.49 -8.37 -7.21
C MET A 91 -5.32 -7.06 -6.45
N ASN A 92 -4.29 -6.99 -5.64
CA ASN A 92 -3.97 -5.81 -4.84
C ASN A 92 -2.67 -5.16 -5.30
N GLN A 93 -2.65 -3.83 -5.27
CA GLN A 93 -1.46 -3.03 -5.45
C GLN A 93 -1.05 -2.40 -4.12
N MET A 94 0.23 -2.51 -3.77
CA MET A 94 0.76 -1.81 -2.61
C MET A 94 0.70 -0.31 -2.84
N ILE A 95 0.24 0.42 -1.83
CA ILE A 95 0.24 1.87 -1.83
C ILE A 95 1.68 2.33 -1.62
N GLN A 96 2.18 3.15 -2.55
CA GLN A 96 3.47 3.81 -2.42
C GLN A 96 3.25 5.28 -2.14
N GLY A 97 4.07 5.83 -1.25
CA GLY A 97 4.05 7.24 -0.91
C GLY A 97 5.25 7.99 -1.45
N SER A 98 5.24 9.29 -1.26
CA SER A 98 6.38 10.16 -1.51
C SER A 98 6.57 11.17 -0.37
N VAL A 99 7.82 11.56 -0.16
CA VAL A 99 8.16 12.63 0.80
C VAL A 99 8.89 13.74 0.07
N LYS A 100 8.32 14.93 0.11
CA LYS A 100 8.93 16.14 -0.43
C LYS A 100 9.46 17.03 0.70
N LEU A 101 10.71 17.43 0.61
CA LEU A 101 11.34 18.37 1.52
C LEU A 101 11.66 19.68 0.81
N ILE A 102 11.54 20.78 1.54
CA ILE A 102 11.93 22.10 1.07
C ILE A 102 12.93 22.69 2.06
N LYS A 103 14.17 22.89 1.61
CA LYS A 103 15.24 23.46 2.43
C LYS A 103 15.41 24.95 2.15
N LYS A 104 15.26 25.75 3.21
CA LYS A 104 15.48 27.20 3.19
C LYS A 104 16.41 27.62 4.31
N ASP A 105 17.07 28.76 4.16
CA ASP A 105 17.80 29.38 5.25
C ASP A 105 16.88 30.23 6.16
N SER A 106 17.45 30.83 7.21
CA SER A 106 16.71 31.66 8.17
C SER A 106 16.09 32.95 7.56
N LYS A 107 16.48 33.31 6.34
CA LYS A 107 15.93 34.45 5.58
C LYS A 107 14.91 33.99 4.52
N GLY A 108 14.55 32.70 4.50
CA GLY A 108 13.61 32.12 3.55
C GLY A 108 14.20 31.82 2.16
N LYS A 109 15.51 32.03 1.94
CA LYS A 109 16.15 31.71 0.67
C LYS A 109 16.33 30.22 0.51
N SER A 110 15.91 29.70 -0.65
CA SER A 110 16.09 28.28 -1.02
C SER A 110 17.57 27.88 -1.06
N LEU A 111 17.87 26.70 -0.54
CA LEU A 111 19.22 26.15 -0.50
C LEU A 111 19.32 24.93 -1.42
N ARG A 112 20.18 25.06 -2.44
CA ARG A 112 20.48 24.02 -3.42
C ARG A 112 21.62 23.13 -2.95
N ASP A 113 21.69 21.92 -3.52
CA ASP A 113 22.75 20.91 -3.31
C ASP A 113 22.90 20.45 -1.83
N ILE A 114 21.84 20.61 -1.05
CA ILE A 114 21.75 20.06 0.29
C ILE A 114 21.40 18.58 0.22
N GLU A 115 22.22 17.73 0.83
CA GLU A 115 22.05 16.30 0.75
C GLU A 115 21.24 15.75 1.92
N PHE A 116 20.24 14.93 1.60
CA PHE A 116 19.42 14.18 2.54
C PHE A 116 19.52 12.69 2.27
N VAL A 117 19.53 11.92 3.34
CA VAL A 117 19.45 10.45 3.33
C VAL A 117 18.17 10.05 4.05
N ILE A 118 17.45 9.11 3.47
CA ILE A 118 16.28 8.49 4.10
C ILE A 118 16.62 7.05 4.45
N THR A 119 16.37 6.68 5.70
CA THR A 119 16.65 5.34 6.24
C THR A 119 15.40 4.74 6.87
N LEU A 120 15.36 3.42 6.96
CA LEU A 120 14.42 2.68 7.81
C LEU A 120 14.79 2.81 9.30
N SER A 121 13.93 2.30 10.18
CA SER A 121 14.14 2.30 11.63
C SER A 121 15.35 1.48 12.08
N ASP A 122 15.79 0.50 11.30
CA ASP A 122 16.99 -0.31 11.52
C ASP A 122 18.28 0.34 11.01
N GLY A 123 18.17 1.55 10.41
CA GLY A 123 19.28 2.31 9.85
C GLY A 123 19.63 1.95 8.40
N ALA A 124 18.92 1.03 7.77
CA ALA A 124 19.14 0.70 6.36
C ALA A 124 18.84 1.91 5.46
N GLU A 125 19.79 2.30 4.61
CA GLU A 125 19.62 3.40 3.65
C GLU A 125 18.63 2.98 2.55
N VAL A 126 17.58 3.78 2.37
CA VAL A 126 16.56 3.58 1.33
C VAL A 126 16.88 4.41 0.10
N ALA A 127 17.21 5.68 0.31
CA ALA A 127 17.55 6.60 -0.76
C ALA A 127 18.39 7.78 -0.25
N LYS A 128 19.11 8.39 -1.18
CA LYS A 128 19.89 9.61 -0.99
C LYS A 128 19.65 10.55 -2.14
N ALA A 129 19.39 11.83 -1.86
CA ALA A 129 19.16 12.84 -2.87
C ALA A 129 19.56 14.24 -2.41
N LYS A 130 19.64 15.18 -3.36
CA LYS A 130 20.02 16.57 -3.10
C LYS A 130 18.91 17.52 -3.53
N THR A 131 18.78 18.63 -2.82
CA THR A 131 17.87 19.70 -3.19
C THR A 131 18.27 20.35 -4.51
N ASP A 132 17.27 20.71 -5.29
CA ASP A 132 17.38 21.45 -6.55
C ASP A 132 17.55 22.97 -6.33
N SER A 133 17.44 23.76 -7.40
CA SER A 133 17.50 25.22 -7.36
C SER A 133 16.37 25.88 -6.58
N ALA A 134 15.22 25.22 -6.45
CA ALA A 134 14.11 25.66 -5.62
C ALA A 134 14.28 25.28 -4.14
N GLY A 135 15.34 24.54 -3.81
CA GLY A 135 15.58 23.97 -2.50
C GLY A 135 14.74 22.72 -2.22
N GLU A 136 14.20 22.08 -3.25
CA GLU A 136 13.29 20.94 -3.14
C GLU A 136 14.02 19.63 -3.40
N VAL A 137 13.64 18.60 -2.66
CA VAL A 137 14.02 17.21 -2.89
C VAL A 137 12.82 16.32 -2.62
N THR A 138 12.61 15.31 -3.48
CA THR A 138 11.52 14.34 -3.33
C THR A 138 12.08 12.93 -3.30
N PHE A 139 11.55 12.12 -2.42
CA PHE A 139 11.76 10.67 -2.37
C PHE A 139 10.45 10.01 -2.74
N ASP A 140 10.42 9.35 -3.88
CA ASP A 140 9.23 8.68 -4.44
C ASP A 140 9.31 7.17 -4.27
N GLY A 141 8.16 6.51 -4.44
CA GLY A 141 8.08 5.04 -4.42
C GLY A 141 8.34 4.41 -3.06
N LEU A 142 8.15 5.18 -1.98
CA LEU A 142 8.37 4.71 -0.63
C LEU A 142 7.24 3.76 -0.20
N LEU A 143 7.61 2.61 0.31
CA LEU A 143 6.67 1.64 0.86
C LEU A 143 6.12 2.12 2.22
N PRO A 144 4.98 1.56 2.66
CA PRO A 144 4.44 1.86 3.98
C PRO A 144 5.41 1.47 5.10
N ASP A 145 6.03 2.47 5.73
CA ASP A 145 6.94 2.30 6.86
C ASP A 145 7.19 3.63 7.60
N THR A 146 7.96 3.58 8.66
CA THR A 146 8.47 4.77 9.36
C THR A 146 9.91 5.03 8.94
N TYR A 147 10.14 6.22 8.40
CA TYR A 147 11.41 6.66 7.86
C TYR A 147 12.05 7.73 8.73
N THR A 148 13.37 7.70 8.78
CA THR A 148 14.19 8.75 9.36
C THR A 148 14.93 9.48 8.25
N ILE A 149 14.80 10.81 8.20
CA ILE A 149 15.45 11.65 7.20
C ILE A 149 16.52 12.49 7.90
N THR A 150 17.73 12.39 7.41
CA THR A 150 18.91 13.07 7.96
C THR A 150 19.55 13.96 6.90
N GLU A 151 19.83 15.22 7.24
CA GLU A 151 20.66 16.09 6.43
C GLU A 151 22.12 15.70 6.62
N THR A 152 22.77 15.20 5.58
CA THR A 152 24.17 14.71 5.62
C THR A 152 25.16 15.70 5.05
N LYS A 153 24.70 16.66 4.22
CA LYS A 153 25.52 17.75 3.69
C LYS A 153 24.70 19.02 3.58
N THR A 154 25.26 20.13 4.05
CA THR A 154 24.64 21.45 3.96
C THR A 154 25.48 22.45 3.15
N ALA A 155 24.97 23.67 2.95
CA ALA A 155 25.66 24.73 2.25
C ALA A 155 26.84 25.28 3.06
N VAL A 156 27.85 25.81 2.37
CA VAL A 156 29.02 26.44 3.00
C VAL A 156 28.57 27.56 3.95
N GLY A 157 29.08 27.52 5.18
CA GLY A 157 28.76 28.51 6.23
C GLY A 157 27.40 28.29 6.88
N LYS A 158 26.77 27.12 6.70
CA LYS A 158 25.54 26.71 7.38
C LYS A 158 25.80 25.48 8.26
N ASN A 159 24.96 25.28 9.27
CA ASN A 159 24.99 24.09 10.11
C ASN A 159 23.99 23.07 9.58
N LEU A 160 24.30 21.79 9.76
CA LEU A 160 23.35 20.69 9.56
C LEU A 160 22.15 20.84 10.50
N LEU A 161 21.02 20.27 10.11
CA LEU A 161 19.89 20.09 11.03
C LEU A 161 20.35 19.30 12.23
N LYS A 162 19.98 19.78 13.44
CA LYS A 162 20.31 19.09 14.70
C LYS A 162 19.45 17.84 14.88
N GLU A 163 18.21 17.92 14.45
CA GLU A 163 17.21 16.87 14.66
C GLU A 163 16.90 16.19 13.33
N GLN A 164 16.70 14.89 13.41
CA GLN A 164 16.22 14.09 12.30
C GLN A 164 14.72 14.31 12.11
N ILE A 165 14.26 14.19 10.88
CA ILE A 165 12.83 14.26 10.55
C ILE A 165 12.30 12.83 10.48
N ILE A 166 11.27 12.53 11.26
CA ILE A 166 10.61 11.21 11.23
C ILE A 166 9.30 11.34 10.46
N VAL A 167 9.11 10.46 9.47
CA VAL A 167 7.91 10.41 8.63
C VAL A 167 7.38 8.99 8.59
N THR A 168 6.09 8.80 8.87
CA THR A 168 5.41 7.51 8.71
C THR A 168 4.50 7.56 7.49
N LEU A 169 4.66 6.61 6.57
CA LEU A 169 3.84 6.46 5.37
C LEU A 169 2.99 5.17 5.44
N PRO A 170 1.80 5.18 4.83
CA PRO A 170 1.10 6.38 4.38
C PRO A 170 0.70 7.24 5.58
N MET A 171 0.64 8.55 5.36
CA MET A 171 0.04 9.44 6.35
C MET A 171 -1.47 9.20 6.35
N THR A 172 -2.02 8.86 7.49
CA THR A 172 -3.46 8.60 7.66
C THR A 172 -4.13 9.81 8.27
N MET A 173 -5.22 10.26 7.66
CA MET A 173 -6.06 11.34 8.19
C MET A 173 -7.53 10.91 8.14
N SER A 174 -8.27 11.17 9.21
CA SER A 174 -9.71 11.02 9.22
C SER A 174 -10.40 12.09 8.35
N GLN A 175 -11.66 11.86 7.95
CA GLN A 175 -12.44 12.87 7.23
C GLN A 175 -12.48 14.21 7.98
N ALA A 176 -12.64 14.16 9.31
CA ALA A 176 -12.70 15.36 10.14
C ALA A 176 -11.38 16.17 10.14
N GLU A 177 -10.22 15.48 10.09
CA GLU A 177 -8.91 16.13 10.00
C GLU A 177 -8.67 16.73 8.62
N VAL A 178 -9.07 16.01 7.56
CA VAL A 178 -9.04 16.51 6.18
C VAL A 178 -9.84 17.80 6.05
N ASP A 179 -11.08 17.80 6.54
CA ASP A 179 -11.99 18.97 6.48
C ASP A 179 -11.41 20.14 7.29
N LYS A 180 -10.91 19.87 8.50
CA LYS A 180 -10.34 20.90 9.39
C LYS A 180 -9.09 21.55 8.80
N GLN A 181 -8.26 20.79 8.10
CA GLN A 181 -7.00 21.26 7.54
C GLN A 181 -7.12 21.66 6.06
N ASN A 182 -8.30 21.47 5.46
CA ASN A 182 -8.56 21.73 4.04
C ASN A 182 -7.53 21.06 3.12
N VAL A 183 -7.28 19.76 3.38
CA VAL A 183 -6.26 18.99 2.65
C VAL A 183 -6.81 18.56 1.29
N ASP A 184 -6.00 18.71 0.25
CA ASP A 184 -6.31 18.18 -1.09
C ASP A 184 -6.29 16.65 -1.08
N THR A 185 -7.44 16.03 -1.25
CA THR A 185 -7.62 14.58 -1.27
C THR A 185 -7.59 13.96 -2.67
N SER A 186 -7.32 14.74 -3.71
CA SER A 186 -7.37 14.29 -5.10
C SER A 186 -6.43 13.10 -5.41
N LYS A 187 -5.36 12.97 -4.64
CA LYS A 187 -4.38 11.88 -4.73
C LYS A 187 -4.46 10.88 -3.59
N ALA A 188 -5.31 11.13 -2.60
CA ALA A 188 -5.46 10.25 -1.46
C ALA A 188 -6.31 9.02 -1.81
N ILE A 189 -6.03 7.91 -1.13
CA ILE A 189 -6.86 6.71 -1.20
C ILE A 189 -7.81 6.74 -0.02
N LYS A 190 -9.12 6.77 -0.29
CA LYS A 190 -10.15 6.73 0.75
C LYS A 190 -10.50 5.28 1.05
N GLN A 191 -10.46 4.92 2.34
CA GLN A 191 -10.86 3.62 2.83
C GLN A 191 -11.70 3.80 4.11
N GLY A 192 -12.99 3.53 4.01
CA GLY A 192 -13.94 3.84 5.09
C GLY A 192 -13.97 5.34 5.39
N ASN A 193 -13.64 5.70 6.63
CA ASN A 193 -13.59 7.10 7.09
C ASN A 193 -12.19 7.72 7.05
N ASP A 194 -11.19 6.98 6.58
CA ASP A 194 -9.79 7.42 6.58
C ASP A 194 -9.28 7.66 5.16
N TYR A 195 -8.39 8.63 5.04
CA TYR A 195 -7.61 8.95 3.85
C TYR A 195 -6.15 8.58 4.07
N TYR A 196 -5.54 8.00 3.06
CA TYR A 196 -4.14 7.59 3.03
C TYR A 196 -3.43 8.39 1.93
N PHE A 197 -2.37 9.12 2.33
CA PHE A 197 -1.57 10.01 1.49
C PHE A 197 -0.16 9.47 1.30
#